data_187126ce6e28372ea5b0c3de816aa0d6
#
_entry.id   187126ce6e28372ea5b0c3de816aa0d6
#
_cell.length_a   1.000
_cell.length_b   1.000
_cell.length_c   1.000
_cell.angle_alpha   90.00
_cell.angle_beta   90.00
_cell.angle_gamma   90.00
#
_symmetry.space_group_name_H-M   'P 1'
#
loop_
_entity.id
_entity.type
_entity.pdbx_description
1 polymer ?
#
loop_
_entity_poly.entity_id
_entity_poly.type
_entity_poly.pdbx_seq_one_letter_code
_entity_poly.pdbx_strand_id
1 'polypeptide(L)'
;MSSIKPTLHEVLHYPEESRRMLMQGFADAVDRIAANNGRTDIELFQVCRALGEPNVPSLLSLKDDGLPVYRAGTWRIDCRSFRKWATSYTPYRPQTKPQTAYEGEPLF
;
A
#
# COMPACT_ATOMS: atom_id res chain seq x y z
N MET A 1 -21.29 -15.29 -11.63
CA MET A 1 -20.00 -15.48 -11.10
C MET A 1 -19.44 -14.18 -10.50
N SER A 2 -18.98 -14.26 -9.33
CA SER A 2 -18.47 -13.08 -8.70
C SER A 2 -17.01 -12.87 -9.05
N SER A 3 -16.65 -11.65 -9.29
CA SER A 3 -15.24 -11.36 -9.48
C SER A 3 -14.69 -10.97 -8.12
N ILE A 4 -13.64 -11.64 -7.74
CA ILE A 4 -13.02 -11.41 -6.45
C ILE A 4 -11.96 -10.36 -6.61
N LYS A 5 -12.18 -9.27 -5.90
CA LYS A 5 -11.22 -8.18 -5.94
C LYS A 5 -10.00 -8.55 -5.13
N PRO A 6 -8.80 -8.39 -5.68
CA PRO A 6 -7.60 -8.70 -4.90
C PRO A 6 -7.44 -7.73 -3.75
N THR A 7 -6.83 -8.21 -2.67
CA THR A 7 -6.53 -7.35 -1.53
C THR A 7 -5.26 -6.56 -1.82
N LEU A 8 -5.07 -5.48 -1.07
CA LEU A 8 -3.83 -4.72 -1.20
C LEU A 8 -2.63 -5.61 -0.91
N HIS A 9 -2.73 -6.49 0.10
CA HIS A 9 -1.64 -7.42 0.38
C HIS A 9 -1.27 -8.26 -0.83
N GLU A 10 -2.28 -8.78 -1.52
CA GLU A 10 -2.03 -9.63 -2.67
C GLU A 10 -1.37 -8.85 -3.81
N VAL A 11 -1.86 -7.65 -4.04
CA VAL A 11 -1.37 -6.84 -5.16
C VAL A 11 0.10 -6.50 -5.00
N LEU A 12 0.56 -6.34 -3.76
CA LEU A 12 1.96 -6.03 -3.53
C LEU A 12 2.90 -7.10 -4.04
N HIS A 13 2.41 -8.33 -4.21
CA HIS A 13 3.21 -9.44 -4.70
C HIS A 13 2.99 -9.73 -6.18
N TYR A 14 2.20 -8.94 -6.86
CA TYR A 14 1.93 -9.13 -8.27
C TYR A 14 3.14 -8.69 -9.11
N PRO A 15 3.23 -9.19 -10.35
CA PRO A 15 4.24 -8.68 -11.29
C PRO A 15 4.12 -7.17 -11.43
N GLU A 16 5.22 -6.53 -11.73
CA GLU A 16 5.31 -5.07 -11.70
C GLU A 16 4.20 -4.39 -12.50
N GLU A 17 3.95 -4.87 -13.70
CA GLU A 17 2.98 -4.22 -14.57
C GLU A 17 1.58 -4.28 -13.98
N SER A 18 1.16 -5.48 -13.56
CA SER A 18 -0.14 -5.67 -12.95
C SER A 18 -0.23 -4.89 -11.64
N ARG A 19 0.84 -4.93 -10.86
CA ARG A 19 0.87 -4.22 -9.58
C ARG A 19 0.66 -2.73 -9.78
N ARG A 20 1.36 -2.14 -10.75
CA ARG A 20 1.22 -0.71 -11.01
C ARG A 20 -0.21 -0.33 -11.34
N MET A 21 -0.84 -1.09 -12.22
CA MET A 21 -2.20 -0.78 -12.64
C MET A 21 -3.16 -0.86 -11.48
N LEU A 22 -3.04 -1.92 -10.68
CA LEU A 22 -3.97 -2.11 -9.57
C LEU A 22 -3.71 -1.12 -8.44
N MET A 23 -2.45 -0.79 -8.19
CA MET A 23 -2.13 0.20 -7.16
C MET A 23 -2.66 1.57 -7.55
N GLN A 24 -2.60 1.90 -8.82
CA GLN A 24 -3.17 3.17 -9.28
C GLN A 24 -4.68 3.18 -9.09
N GLY A 25 -5.33 2.05 -9.35
CA GLY A 25 -6.76 1.94 -9.10
C GLY A 25 -7.11 2.11 -7.64
N PHE A 26 -6.29 1.54 -6.75
CA PHE A 26 -6.49 1.74 -5.32
C PHE A 26 -6.34 3.21 -4.93
N ALA A 27 -5.33 3.88 -5.49
CA ALA A 27 -5.12 5.30 -5.20
C ALA A 27 -6.31 6.13 -5.65
N ASP A 28 -6.86 5.80 -6.83
CA ASP A 28 -8.03 6.49 -7.32
C ASP A 28 -9.23 6.28 -6.40
N ALA A 29 -9.39 5.06 -5.86
CA ALA A 29 -10.47 4.77 -4.95
C ALA A 29 -10.34 5.55 -3.64
N VAL A 30 -9.12 5.63 -3.12
CA VAL A 30 -8.86 6.39 -1.90
C VAL A 30 -9.13 7.88 -2.13
N ASP A 31 -8.69 8.40 -3.28
CA ASP A 31 -8.95 9.80 -3.61
C ASP A 31 -10.44 10.09 -3.67
N ARG A 32 -11.21 9.15 -4.21
CA ARG A 32 -12.65 9.34 -4.32
C ARG A 32 -13.31 9.38 -2.96
N ILE A 33 -12.87 8.51 -2.05
CA ILE A 33 -13.40 8.50 -0.69
C ILE A 33 -13.05 9.81 0.01
N ALA A 34 -11.82 10.28 -0.14
CA ALA A 34 -11.38 11.53 0.45
C ALA A 34 -12.23 12.69 -0.05
N ALA A 35 -12.45 12.72 -1.37
CA ALA A 35 -13.26 13.78 -1.96
C ALA A 35 -14.68 13.77 -1.42
N ASN A 36 -15.27 12.57 -1.25
CA ASN A 36 -16.60 12.47 -0.72
C ASN A 36 -16.69 12.96 0.73
N ASN A 37 -15.58 12.89 1.45
CA ASN A 37 -15.53 13.37 2.84
C ASN A 37 -15.08 14.82 2.93
N GLY A 38 -14.73 15.44 1.81
CA GLY A 38 -14.27 16.82 1.78
C GLY A 38 -12.93 17.00 2.48
N ARG A 39 -12.10 15.98 2.54
CA ARG A 39 -10.82 16.02 3.22
C ARG A 39 -9.78 15.25 2.42
N THR A 40 -8.52 15.52 2.73
CA THR A 40 -7.43 14.74 2.13
C THR A 40 -7.04 13.57 3.03
N ASP A 41 -7.35 13.64 4.33
CA ASP A 41 -7.06 12.53 5.25
C ASP A 41 -8.36 11.83 5.64
N ILE A 42 -8.31 10.53 5.72
CA ILE A 42 -9.50 9.73 6.02
C ILE A 42 -9.11 8.61 6.98
N GLU A 43 -10.10 8.08 7.68
CA GLU A 43 -9.86 7.01 8.63
C GLU A 43 -9.66 5.71 7.88
N LEU A 44 -8.78 4.86 8.42
CA LEU A 44 -8.46 3.61 7.75
C LEU A 44 -9.67 2.72 7.52
N PHE A 45 -10.60 2.70 8.47
CA PHE A 45 -11.75 1.81 8.30
C PHE A 45 -12.58 2.20 7.08
N GLN A 46 -12.50 3.45 6.65
CA GLN A 46 -13.26 3.90 5.49
C GLN A 46 -12.67 3.40 4.19
N VAL A 47 -11.38 3.09 4.18
CA VAL A 47 -10.72 2.64 2.96
C VAL A 47 -10.49 1.14 2.91
N CYS A 48 -10.70 0.43 4.01
CA CYS A 48 -10.44 -1.00 4.04
C CYS A 48 -11.16 -1.73 2.91
N ARG A 49 -12.44 -1.45 2.74
CA ARG A 49 -13.21 -2.13 1.71
C ARG A 49 -12.69 -1.81 0.31
N ALA A 50 -12.34 -0.55 0.09
CA ALA A 50 -11.85 -0.14 -1.22
C ALA A 50 -10.53 -0.81 -1.56
N LEU A 51 -9.74 -1.14 -0.55
CA LEU A 51 -8.46 -1.79 -0.75
C LEU A 51 -8.54 -3.31 -0.63
N GLY A 52 -9.75 -3.84 -0.47
CA GLY A 52 -9.95 -5.28 -0.39
C GLY A 52 -9.51 -5.89 0.92
N GLU A 53 -9.24 -5.08 1.93
CA GLU A 53 -8.77 -5.59 3.21
C GLU A 53 -9.95 -5.83 4.17
N PRO A 54 -9.87 -6.90 4.96
CA PRO A 54 -11.01 -7.25 5.82
C PRO A 54 -11.22 -6.33 7.01
N ASN A 55 -10.13 -5.71 7.52
CA ASN A 55 -10.24 -4.88 8.71
C ASN A 55 -9.04 -3.97 8.82
N VAL A 56 -9.09 -3.05 9.79
CA VAL A 56 -8.02 -2.09 10.00
C VAL A 56 -6.71 -2.75 10.42
N PRO A 57 -6.69 -3.72 11.35
CA PRO A 57 -5.43 -4.38 11.70
C PRO A 57 -4.75 -5.02 10.51
N SER A 58 -5.51 -5.61 9.59
CA SER A 58 -4.92 -6.17 8.39
C SER A 58 -4.23 -5.09 7.57
N LEU A 59 -4.89 -3.95 7.42
CA LEU A 59 -4.31 -2.84 6.67
C LEU A 59 -3.09 -2.28 7.38
N LEU A 60 -3.12 -2.19 8.71
CA LEU A 60 -2.00 -1.68 9.48
C LEU A 60 -0.75 -2.54 9.36
N SER A 61 -0.91 -3.81 9.09
CA SER A 61 0.25 -4.69 8.94
C SER A 61 1.12 -4.26 7.78
N LEU A 62 0.59 -3.47 6.86
CA LEU A 62 1.35 -2.98 5.72
C LEU A 62 2.24 -1.79 6.06
N LYS A 63 2.20 -1.31 7.30
CA LYS A 63 3.15 -0.28 7.71
C LYS A 63 4.58 -0.72 7.48
N ASP A 64 4.84 -1.99 7.64
CA ASP A 64 6.18 -2.53 7.42
C ASP A 64 6.59 -2.44 5.96
N ASP A 65 5.62 -2.34 5.08
CA ASP A 65 5.87 -2.16 3.65
C ASP A 65 5.85 -0.69 3.24
N GLY A 66 5.76 0.20 4.22
CA GLY A 66 5.83 1.62 3.96
C GLY A 66 4.48 2.31 3.83
N LEU A 67 3.38 1.60 4.11
CA LEU A 67 2.06 2.23 4.02
C LEU A 67 2.04 3.47 4.91
N PRO A 68 1.73 4.66 4.33
CA PRO A 68 1.86 5.92 5.06
C PRO A 68 0.65 6.22 5.95
N VAL A 69 0.54 5.50 7.06
CA VAL A 69 -0.54 5.71 8.01
C VAL A 69 -0.01 6.46 9.21
N TYR A 70 -0.90 7.16 9.88
CA TYR A 70 -0.53 7.89 11.09
C TYR A 70 -1.69 7.89 12.05
N ARG A 71 -1.42 8.26 13.28
CA ARG A 71 -2.43 8.25 14.32
C ARG A 71 -2.78 9.67 14.76
N ALA A 72 -4.06 9.97 14.68
CA ALA A 72 -4.59 11.25 15.13
C ALA A 72 -5.96 10.96 15.71
N GLY A 73 -5.98 10.49 16.95
CA GLY A 73 -7.18 9.94 17.54
C GLY A 73 -7.43 8.52 17.05
N THR A 74 -7.71 8.40 15.77
CA THR A 74 -7.84 7.10 15.11
C THR A 74 -6.72 6.96 14.10
N TRP A 75 -6.58 5.78 13.54
CA TRP A 75 -5.62 5.57 12.46
C TRP A 75 -6.16 6.23 11.19
N ARG A 76 -5.31 6.98 10.53
CA ARG A 76 -5.70 7.76 9.35
C ARG A 76 -4.66 7.62 8.25
N ILE A 77 -5.07 7.96 7.04
CA ILE A 77 -4.18 7.96 5.90
C ILE A 77 -4.51 9.20 5.05
N ASP A 78 -3.49 9.85 4.54
CA ASP A 78 -3.65 10.99 3.64
C ASP A 78 -3.67 10.46 2.21
N CYS A 79 -4.67 10.86 1.42
CA CYS A 79 -4.85 10.30 0.09
C CYS A 79 -3.67 10.60 -0.83
N ARG A 80 -3.05 11.76 -0.67
CA ARG A 80 -1.89 12.11 -1.51
C ARG A 80 -0.67 11.29 -1.14
N SER A 81 -0.46 11.07 0.16
CA SER A 81 0.64 10.22 0.61
C SER A 81 0.42 8.78 0.15
N PHE A 82 -0.83 8.31 0.20
CA PHE A 82 -1.13 6.97 -0.28
C PHE A 82 -0.82 6.84 -1.76
N ARG A 83 -1.25 7.82 -2.57
CA ARG A 83 -0.97 7.76 -4.01
C ARG A 83 0.52 7.74 -4.28
N LYS A 84 1.27 8.57 -3.57
CA LYS A 84 2.72 8.59 -3.75
C LYS A 84 3.34 7.23 -3.43
N TRP A 85 2.93 6.65 -2.32
CA TRP A 85 3.43 5.33 -1.93
C TRP A 85 3.03 4.28 -2.97
N ALA A 86 1.75 4.29 -3.36
CA ALA A 86 1.23 3.26 -4.25
C ALA A 86 1.88 3.31 -5.63
N THR A 87 2.13 4.50 -6.14
CA THR A 87 2.68 4.63 -7.49
C THR A 87 4.18 4.48 -7.53
N SER A 88 4.85 4.58 -6.38
CA SER A 88 6.30 4.43 -6.32
C SER A 88 6.72 3.13 -5.62
N TYR A 89 5.77 2.34 -5.17
CA TYR A 89 6.07 1.13 -4.41
C TYR A 89 6.86 0.14 -5.23
N THR A 90 7.92 -0.39 -4.63
CA THR A 90 8.65 -1.53 -5.18
C THR A 90 8.89 -2.49 -4.04
N PRO A 91 8.74 -3.80 -4.29
CA PRO A 91 8.98 -4.77 -3.22
C PRO A 91 10.44 -4.71 -2.80
N TYR A 92 10.65 -4.83 -1.52
CA TYR A 92 12.00 -4.87 -0.99
C TYR A 92 12.66 -6.18 -1.39
N ARG A 93 13.89 -6.08 -1.86
CA ARG A 93 14.67 -7.25 -2.23
C ARG A 93 15.95 -7.25 -1.44
N PRO A 94 15.98 -7.96 -0.34
CA PRO A 94 17.16 -7.95 0.53
C PRO A 94 18.41 -8.46 -0.15
N GLN A 95 18.27 -9.29 -1.11
CA GLN A 95 19.41 -9.87 -1.80
C GLN A 95 20.13 -8.90 -2.70
N THR A 96 19.57 -7.84 -2.90
CA THR A 96 20.24 -6.91 -3.76
C THR A 96 21.06 -5.99 -2.95
N LYS A 97 21.48 -6.25 -2.41
CA LYS A 97 21.96 -5.49 -1.68
C LYS A 97 23.05 -5.44 -1.69
N PRO A 98 22.98 -5.91 -1.86
CA PRO A 98 23.59 -5.87 -1.92
C PRO A 98 24.29 -5.88 -1.85
N GLN A 99 24.49 -6.45 -1.58
CA GLN A 99 24.74 -6.72 -1.44
C GLN A 99 25.25 -6.73 -1.38
N THR A 100 25.94 -6.83 -1.22
CA THR A 100 26.23 -7.02 -0.93
C THR A 100 26.74 -7.19 -0.77
N ALA A 101 27.20 -7.36 -0.81
CA ALA A 101 27.34 -7.61 -0.44
C ALA A 101 27.77 -7.82 -0.27
N TYR A 102 28.25 -8.03 -0.18
CA TYR A 102 28.36 -8.38 0.29
C TYR A 102 28.57 -8.49 0.23
N GLU A 103 28.95 -8.64 0.07
CA GLU A 103 28.99 -8.84 0.29
C GLU A 103 29.24 -8.99 0.21
N GLY A 104 29.74 -9.46 -0.11
CA GLY A 104 29.92 -9.49 0.11
C GLY A 104 30.44 -9.68 -0.01
N GLU A 105 30.86 -9.85 0.02
CA GLU A 105 31.15 -10.04 0.19
C GLU A 105 31.54 -10.20 0.24
N PRO A 106 31.89 -10.48 0.13
CA PRO A 106 32.12 -10.67 0.36
C PRO A 106 32.36 -10.93 0.54
N LEU A 107 32.75 -11.15 0.61
CA LEU A 107 32.64 -11.27 0.92
C LEU A 107 32.88 -11.49 0.92
N PHE A 108 33.42 -11.81 0.90
CA PHE A 108 33.42 -11.85 1.00
C PHE A 108 33.56 -11.87 1.08
#